data_36c00700f02eb992cb0f05b2a513668b
#
_entry.id   36c00700f02eb992cb0f05b2a513668b
#
_cell.length_a   1.000
_cell.length_b   1.000
_cell.length_c   1.000
_cell.angle_alpha   90.00
_cell.angle_beta   90.00
_cell.angle_gamma   90.00
#
_symmetry.space_group_name_H-M   'P 1'
#
loop_
_entity.id
_entity.type
_entity.pdbx_description
1 polymer ?
#
loop_
_entity_poly.entity_id
_entity_poly.type
_entity_poly.pdbx_seq_one_letter_code
_entity_poly.pdbx_strand_id
1 'polypeptide(L)'
;MGGVRARLKTLEDAGHLRSHILGAFEMAELATGPAERAAYLTFAVIGAGPTGVEVAGQIAELAHETLPQEHKSVATTDAKILLIEAGPQVLVSFAPKLQRYTQRRLEKMGVEVWLNTTARDMDSGSVTVAGPDGDRRIPARTRIWAAGVRASPLAAMLAEATGAGTDQAGRVAVLPDCSLPGHPEVFAIGDMVRLNDLPGVAQPAIQEGTYVGRLIRTRLAGQPGPAPFAYRDKGSMATIGHLSAVTDAFGMKFTGVTGYTMWGFVHVLYLVGWGNRVAAVFNWARALTFSKNRPFRTITYEHARDELAEHHHEPD
;
A
#
# COMPACT_ATOMS: atom_id res chain seq x y z
N MET A 1 0.87 0.29 -25.28
CA MET A 1 0.38 1.24 -24.25
C MET A 1 0.23 0.52 -22.94
N GLY A 2 0.96 0.91 -21.90
CA GLY A 2 1.06 0.14 -20.67
C GLY A 2 -0.22 0.25 -19.86
N GLY A 3 -0.85 -0.88 -19.59
CA GLY A 3 -1.96 -0.95 -18.66
C GLY A 3 -1.57 -0.31 -17.32
N VAL A 4 -2.47 0.45 -16.73
CA VAL A 4 -2.26 1.22 -15.52
C VAL A 4 -1.86 0.27 -14.39
N ARG A 5 -0.57 0.21 -14.11
CA ARG A 5 -0.07 -0.31 -12.85
C ARG A 5 -0.40 0.74 -11.80
N ALA A 6 -1.52 0.60 -11.10
CA ALA A 6 -1.80 1.48 -10.00
C ALA A 6 -0.69 1.30 -8.95
N ARG A 7 0.12 2.35 -8.80
CA ARG A 7 1.15 2.44 -7.76
C ARG A 7 0.52 3.11 -6.55
N LEU A 8 0.97 2.79 -5.36
CA LEU A 8 0.52 3.41 -4.12
C LEU A 8 1.71 4.03 -3.42
N LYS A 9 2.14 5.20 -3.88
CA LYS A 9 3.28 5.90 -3.30
C LYS A 9 2.96 7.34 -2.88
N THR A 10 2.04 7.98 -3.57
CA THR A 10 1.64 9.36 -3.34
C THR A 10 0.16 9.43 -2.95
N LEU A 11 -0.27 10.57 -2.42
CA LEU A 11 -1.68 10.83 -2.14
C LEU A 11 -2.51 10.84 -3.46
N GLU A 12 -1.89 11.28 -4.54
CA GLU A 12 -2.49 11.27 -5.87
C GLU A 12 -2.71 9.84 -6.36
N ASP A 13 -1.70 8.96 -6.25
CA ASP A 13 -1.85 7.53 -6.55
C ASP A 13 -3.01 6.89 -5.78
N ALA A 14 -3.16 7.24 -4.50
CA ALA A 14 -4.26 6.73 -3.66
C ALA A 14 -5.63 7.25 -4.12
N GLY A 15 -5.70 8.52 -4.54
CA GLY A 15 -6.90 9.12 -5.13
C GLY A 15 -7.29 8.45 -6.46
N HIS A 16 -6.33 8.23 -7.34
CA HIS A 16 -6.51 7.53 -8.61
C HIS A 16 -6.97 6.09 -8.40
N LEU A 17 -6.30 5.35 -7.51
CA LEU A 17 -6.68 3.98 -7.20
C LEU A 17 -8.11 3.88 -6.69
N ARG A 18 -8.50 4.78 -5.76
CA ARG A 18 -9.87 4.84 -5.25
C ARG A 18 -10.88 5.08 -6.36
N SER A 19 -10.62 6.06 -7.23
CA SER A 19 -11.48 6.38 -8.38
C SER A 19 -11.58 5.20 -9.36
N HIS A 20 -10.45 4.52 -9.61
CA HIS A 20 -10.41 3.36 -10.49
C HIS A 20 -11.19 2.16 -9.93
N ILE A 21 -11.07 1.89 -8.61
CA ILE A 21 -11.85 0.82 -7.96
C ILE A 21 -13.35 1.10 -8.05
N LEU A 22 -13.79 2.33 -7.73
CA LEU A 22 -15.20 2.69 -7.81
C LEU A 22 -15.70 2.67 -9.25
N GLY A 23 -14.91 3.21 -10.19
CA GLY A 23 -15.21 3.19 -11.62
C GLY A 23 -15.35 1.77 -12.21
N ALA A 24 -14.60 0.80 -11.67
CA ALA A 24 -14.72 -0.59 -12.11
C ALA A 24 -16.11 -1.18 -11.82
N PHE A 25 -16.74 -0.84 -10.70
CA PHE A 25 -18.12 -1.27 -10.41
C PHE A 25 -19.13 -0.58 -11.34
N GLU A 26 -18.96 0.72 -11.61
CA GLU A 26 -19.81 1.44 -12.57
C GLU A 26 -19.68 0.86 -13.99
N MET A 27 -18.45 0.57 -14.42
CA MET A 27 -18.22 -0.06 -15.73
C MET A 27 -18.76 -1.48 -15.81
N ALA A 28 -18.77 -2.23 -14.70
CA ALA A 28 -19.41 -3.53 -14.63
C ALA A 28 -20.94 -3.45 -14.84
N GLU A 29 -21.59 -2.37 -14.40
CA GLU A 29 -23.00 -2.12 -14.67
C GLU A 29 -23.28 -1.84 -16.16
N LEU A 30 -22.38 -1.13 -16.82
CA LEU A 30 -22.47 -0.76 -18.23
C LEU A 30 -22.03 -1.89 -19.18
N ALA A 31 -21.31 -2.88 -18.68
CA ALA A 31 -20.80 -3.98 -19.50
C ALA A 31 -21.90 -4.78 -20.16
N THR A 32 -21.78 -4.97 -21.49
CA THR A 32 -22.78 -5.63 -22.31
C THR A 32 -22.70 -7.15 -22.30
N GLY A 33 -21.53 -7.69 -21.93
CA GLY A 33 -21.25 -9.12 -21.89
C GLY A 33 -20.82 -9.66 -20.53
N PRO A 34 -21.10 -10.92 -20.22
CA PRO A 34 -20.76 -11.52 -18.94
C PRO A 34 -19.25 -11.60 -18.70
N ALA A 35 -18.44 -11.83 -19.74
CA ALA A 35 -16.99 -11.90 -19.62
C ALA A 35 -16.36 -10.53 -19.32
N GLU A 36 -16.85 -9.49 -19.97
CA GLU A 36 -16.42 -8.12 -19.71
C GLU A 36 -16.79 -7.67 -18.29
N ARG A 37 -18.04 -7.92 -17.88
CA ARG A 37 -18.50 -7.66 -16.52
C ARG A 37 -17.64 -8.37 -15.47
N ALA A 38 -17.34 -9.64 -15.68
CA ALA A 38 -16.46 -10.41 -14.79
C ALA A 38 -15.06 -9.83 -14.73
N ALA A 39 -14.51 -9.32 -15.83
CA ALA A 39 -13.21 -8.68 -15.85
C ALA A 39 -13.18 -7.36 -15.06
N TYR A 40 -14.25 -6.54 -15.08
CA TYR A 40 -14.38 -5.34 -14.25
C TYR A 40 -14.58 -5.68 -12.77
N LEU A 41 -15.27 -6.77 -12.45
CA LEU A 41 -15.46 -7.24 -11.07
C LEU A 41 -14.27 -8.07 -10.54
N THR A 42 -13.19 -8.21 -11.31
CA THR A 42 -11.97 -8.91 -10.84
C THR A 42 -10.89 -7.91 -10.48
N PHE A 43 -10.48 -7.94 -9.21
CA PHE A 43 -9.45 -7.09 -8.62
C PHE A 43 -8.22 -7.93 -8.29
N ALA A 44 -7.11 -7.73 -9.00
CA ALA A 44 -5.86 -8.44 -8.77
C ALA A 44 -4.89 -7.55 -7.98
N VAL A 45 -4.62 -7.91 -6.73
CA VAL A 45 -3.65 -7.24 -5.85
C VAL A 45 -2.41 -8.11 -5.78
N ILE A 46 -1.27 -7.57 -6.25
CA ILE A 46 0.01 -8.28 -6.34
C ILE A 46 0.91 -7.85 -5.16
N GLY A 47 1.28 -8.80 -4.31
CA GLY A 47 2.06 -8.61 -3.11
C GLY A 47 1.18 -8.60 -1.85
N ALA A 48 1.44 -9.54 -0.92
CA ALA A 48 0.73 -9.68 0.35
C ALA A 48 1.51 -9.12 1.55
N GLY A 49 2.28 -8.07 1.33
CA GLY A 49 2.79 -7.18 2.39
C GLY A 49 1.66 -6.34 3.02
N PRO A 50 1.97 -5.45 3.99
CA PRO A 50 0.95 -4.61 4.65
C PRO A 50 0.03 -3.89 3.67
N THR A 51 0.60 -3.20 2.68
CA THR A 51 -0.19 -2.44 1.68
C THR A 51 -1.17 -3.33 0.90
N GLY A 52 -0.71 -4.50 0.42
CA GLY A 52 -1.58 -5.40 -0.35
C GLY A 52 -2.70 -5.99 0.49
N VAL A 53 -2.41 -6.36 1.74
CA VAL A 53 -3.40 -6.85 2.71
C VAL A 53 -4.46 -5.77 2.99
N GLU A 54 -4.03 -4.53 3.24
CA GLU A 54 -4.92 -3.40 3.52
C GLU A 54 -5.82 -3.09 2.32
N VAL A 55 -5.25 -3.03 1.12
CA VAL A 55 -6.01 -2.77 -0.11
C VAL A 55 -7.00 -3.89 -0.42
N ALA A 56 -6.57 -5.15 -0.35
CA ALA A 56 -7.46 -6.28 -0.61
C ALA A 56 -8.63 -6.33 0.39
N GLY A 57 -8.35 -6.08 1.67
CA GLY A 57 -9.38 -5.99 2.71
C GLY A 57 -10.36 -4.85 2.47
N GLN A 58 -9.86 -3.65 2.08
CA GLN A 58 -10.72 -2.50 1.80
C GLN A 58 -11.60 -2.72 0.56
N ILE A 59 -11.08 -3.36 -0.51
CA ILE A 59 -11.89 -3.70 -1.68
C ILE A 59 -12.98 -4.70 -1.30
N ALA A 60 -12.66 -5.70 -0.48
CA ALA A 60 -13.63 -6.69 -0.02
C ALA A 60 -14.76 -6.06 0.81
N GLU A 61 -14.43 -5.15 1.74
CA GLU A 61 -15.44 -4.39 2.49
C GLU A 61 -16.32 -3.54 1.58
N LEU A 62 -15.70 -2.85 0.62
CA LEU A 62 -16.40 -2.01 -0.32
C LEU A 62 -17.39 -2.84 -1.14
N ALA A 63 -16.93 -3.96 -1.73
CA ALA A 63 -17.72 -4.83 -2.58
C ALA A 63 -18.87 -5.55 -1.85
N HIS A 64 -18.61 -6.03 -0.62
CA HIS A 64 -19.54 -6.92 0.08
C HIS A 64 -20.42 -6.22 1.12
N GLU A 65 -19.98 -5.06 1.66
CA GLU A 65 -20.70 -4.39 2.73
C GLU A 65 -21.26 -3.02 2.33
N THR A 66 -20.55 -2.26 1.47
CA THR A 66 -20.89 -0.87 1.20
C THR A 66 -21.68 -0.68 -0.08
N LEU A 67 -21.19 -1.21 -1.21
CA LEU A 67 -21.77 -1.00 -2.54
C LEU A 67 -23.04 -1.81 -2.87
N PRO A 68 -23.38 -2.92 -2.20
CA PRO A 68 -24.59 -3.68 -2.56
C PRO A 68 -25.90 -2.87 -2.53
N GLN A 69 -25.93 -1.77 -1.78
CA GLN A 69 -27.11 -0.91 -1.68
C GLN A 69 -27.13 0.19 -2.76
N GLU A 70 -26.02 0.45 -3.43
CA GLU A 70 -25.89 1.53 -4.42
C GLU A 70 -26.03 1.03 -5.85
N HIS A 71 -25.63 -0.22 -6.12
CA HIS A 71 -25.71 -0.86 -7.44
C HIS A 71 -26.96 -1.72 -7.59
N LYS A 72 -27.68 -1.59 -8.72
CA LYS A 72 -28.99 -2.25 -8.94
C LYS A 72 -28.90 -3.41 -9.91
N SER A 73 -28.06 -3.32 -10.93
CA SER A 73 -27.97 -4.30 -12.01
C SER A 73 -26.77 -5.24 -11.87
N VAL A 74 -25.83 -4.91 -11.01
CA VAL A 74 -24.65 -5.71 -10.70
C VAL A 74 -24.66 -6.12 -9.24
N ALA A 75 -24.54 -7.40 -8.96
CA ALA A 75 -24.26 -7.89 -7.63
C ALA A 75 -22.77 -7.62 -7.32
N THR A 76 -22.50 -6.54 -6.60
CA THR A 76 -21.11 -6.18 -6.23
C THR A 76 -20.44 -7.26 -5.36
N THR A 77 -21.26 -8.10 -4.72
CA THR A 77 -20.83 -9.30 -3.98
C THR A 77 -20.21 -10.39 -4.86
N ASP A 78 -20.40 -10.33 -6.19
CA ASP A 78 -19.76 -11.25 -7.15
C ASP A 78 -18.30 -10.82 -7.45
N ALA A 79 -17.84 -9.71 -6.88
CA ALA A 79 -16.48 -9.25 -7.08
C ALA A 79 -15.46 -10.29 -6.56
N LYS A 80 -14.48 -10.61 -7.42
CA LYS A 80 -13.34 -11.47 -7.10
C LYS A 80 -12.16 -10.62 -6.70
N ILE A 81 -11.72 -10.76 -5.47
CA ILE A 81 -10.55 -10.07 -4.95
C ILE A 81 -9.43 -11.09 -4.80
N LEU A 82 -8.43 -11.02 -5.67
CA LEU A 82 -7.29 -11.94 -5.70
C LEU A 82 -6.10 -11.25 -5.04
N LEU A 83 -5.60 -11.81 -3.94
CA LEU A 83 -4.34 -11.39 -3.32
C LEU A 83 -3.26 -12.39 -3.71
N ILE A 84 -2.37 -11.96 -4.60
CA ILE A 84 -1.36 -12.81 -5.25
C ILE A 84 0.00 -12.54 -4.59
N GLU A 85 0.65 -13.59 -4.05
CA GLU A 85 1.90 -13.49 -3.33
C GLU A 85 2.88 -14.58 -3.78
N ALA A 86 4.09 -14.15 -4.15
CA ALA A 86 5.16 -15.05 -4.56
C ALA A 86 5.68 -15.93 -3.42
N GLY A 87 5.61 -15.42 -2.20
CA GLY A 87 6.03 -16.14 -1.00
C GLY A 87 4.97 -17.12 -0.47
N PRO A 88 5.36 -17.93 0.52
CA PRO A 88 4.49 -18.95 1.10
C PRO A 88 3.50 -18.40 2.13
N GLN A 89 3.54 -17.10 2.46
CA GLN A 89 2.73 -16.51 3.53
C GLN A 89 2.44 -15.03 3.26
N VAL A 90 1.30 -14.56 3.73
CA VAL A 90 1.00 -13.12 3.83
C VAL A 90 1.80 -12.48 4.96
N LEU A 91 2.11 -11.20 4.87
CA LEU A 91 2.80 -10.42 5.93
C LEU A 91 4.07 -11.13 6.42
N VAL A 92 4.97 -11.49 5.51
CA VAL A 92 6.18 -12.31 5.78
C VAL A 92 7.05 -11.76 6.92
N SER A 93 7.05 -10.44 7.16
CA SER A 93 7.79 -9.79 8.26
C SER A 93 7.10 -9.88 9.62
N PHE A 94 5.88 -10.39 9.69
CA PHE A 94 5.11 -10.51 10.95
C PHE A 94 5.26 -11.91 11.55
N ALA A 95 4.99 -12.01 12.86
CA ALA A 95 5.01 -13.30 13.54
C ALA A 95 3.98 -14.29 12.96
N PRO A 96 4.28 -15.61 12.92
CA PRO A 96 3.42 -16.63 12.28
C PRO A 96 1.97 -16.66 12.78
N LYS A 97 1.73 -16.30 14.04
CA LYS A 97 0.37 -16.20 14.59
C LYS A 97 -0.44 -15.08 13.91
N LEU A 98 0.21 -13.94 13.63
CA LEU A 98 -0.43 -12.79 12.98
C LEU A 98 -0.66 -13.06 11.49
N GLN A 99 0.28 -13.72 10.81
CA GLN A 99 0.14 -14.15 9.41
C GLN A 99 -1.08 -15.05 9.23
N ARG A 100 -1.18 -16.11 10.04
CA ARG A 100 -2.35 -17.02 10.01
C ARG A 100 -3.68 -16.34 10.33
N TYR A 101 -3.67 -15.39 11.26
CA TYR A 101 -4.87 -14.61 11.57
C TYR A 101 -5.28 -13.75 10.36
N THR A 102 -4.31 -13.05 9.75
CA THR A 102 -4.54 -12.18 8.58
C THR A 102 -5.13 -12.96 7.42
N GLN A 103 -4.50 -14.09 7.05
CA GLN A 103 -4.98 -14.92 5.95
C GLN A 103 -6.42 -15.39 6.18
N ARG A 104 -6.72 -15.99 7.34
CA ARG A 104 -8.09 -16.43 7.67
C ARG A 104 -9.11 -15.29 7.66
N ARG A 105 -8.70 -14.10 8.09
CA ARG A 105 -9.59 -12.95 8.10
C ARG A 105 -9.90 -12.48 6.69
N LEU A 106 -8.90 -12.39 5.82
CA LEU A 106 -9.06 -12.07 4.40
C LEU A 106 -9.95 -13.08 3.69
N GLU A 107 -9.67 -14.37 3.86
CA GLU A 107 -10.50 -15.47 3.29
C GLU A 107 -11.96 -15.38 3.77
N LYS A 108 -12.18 -15.07 5.06
CA LYS A 108 -13.53 -14.86 5.61
C LYS A 108 -14.23 -13.63 5.00
N MET A 109 -13.49 -12.65 4.54
CA MET A 109 -14.01 -11.47 3.85
C MET A 109 -14.25 -11.71 2.35
N GLY A 110 -13.98 -12.92 1.84
CA GLY A 110 -14.14 -13.25 0.41
C GLY A 110 -12.92 -12.96 -0.45
N VAL A 111 -11.76 -12.67 0.15
CA VAL A 111 -10.50 -12.51 -0.59
C VAL A 111 -9.90 -13.89 -0.89
N GLU A 112 -9.62 -14.17 -2.16
CA GLU A 112 -8.87 -15.34 -2.57
C GLU A 112 -7.37 -15.07 -2.39
N VAL A 113 -6.71 -15.79 -1.47
CA VAL A 113 -5.27 -15.65 -1.20
C VAL A 113 -4.48 -16.70 -1.96
N TRP A 114 -3.71 -16.26 -2.96
CA TRP A 114 -2.90 -17.13 -3.83
C TRP A 114 -1.43 -16.98 -3.43
N LEU A 115 -0.95 -17.91 -2.61
CA LEU A 115 0.44 -18.00 -2.18
C LEU A 115 1.28 -18.79 -3.18
N ASN A 116 2.62 -18.67 -3.10
CA ASN A 116 3.57 -19.29 -4.02
C ASN A 116 3.22 -19.00 -5.50
N THR A 117 2.64 -17.83 -5.77
CA THR A 117 2.13 -17.43 -7.08
C THR A 117 2.76 -16.10 -7.49
N THR A 118 3.47 -16.08 -8.59
CA THR A 118 4.20 -14.91 -9.09
C THR A 118 3.50 -14.30 -10.28
N ALA A 119 3.23 -12.99 -10.25
CA ALA A 119 2.78 -12.26 -11.42
C ALA A 119 3.94 -12.08 -12.40
N ARG A 120 3.82 -12.64 -13.61
CA ARG A 120 4.86 -12.61 -14.65
C ARG A 120 4.68 -11.48 -15.63
N ASP A 121 3.43 -11.22 -16.02
CA ASP A 121 3.08 -10.21 -17.01
C ASP A 121 1.74 -9.56 -16.70
N MET A 122 1.59 -8.32 -17.11
CA MET A 122 0.35 -7.55 -16.98
C MET A 122 0.16 -6.68 -18.23
N ASP A 123 -0.94 -6.88 -18.92
CA ASP A 123 -1.42 -6.04 -20.02
C ASP A 123 -2.59 -5.12 -19.57
N SER A 124 -3.24 -4.44 -20.48
CA SER A 124 -4.35 -3.52 -20.19
C SER A 124 -5.62 -4.21 -19.65
N GLY A 125 -5.77 -5.52 -19.81
CA GLY A 125 -6.99 -6.26 -19.47
C GLY A 125 -6.78 -7.50 -18.62
N SER A 126 -5.53 -7.91 -18.33
CA SER A 126 -5.26 -9.15 -17.63
C SER A 126 -3.96 -9.15 -16.84
N VAL A 127 -3.83 -10.12 -15.96
CA VAL A 127 -2.56 -10.50 -15.31
C VAL A 127 -2.26 -11.97 -15.59
N THR A 128 -1.04 -12.27 -15.99
CA THR A 128 -0.54 -13.64 -16.13
C THR A 128 0.25 -14.01 -14.88
N VAL A 129 -0.10 -15.10 -14.25
CA VAL A 129 0.52 -15.58 -13.03
C VAL A 129 1.08 -16.99 -13.24
N ALA A 130 2.18 -17.29 -12.53
CA ALA A 130 2.75 -18.63 -12.43
C ALA A 130 2.62 -19.11 -11.00
N GLY A 131 1.93 -20.18 -10.78
CA GLY A 131 1.69 -20.79 -9.49
C GLY A 131 1.87 -22.29 -9.47
N PRO A 132 1.56 -22.97 -8.36
CA PRO A 132 1.70 -24.41 -8.23
C PRO A 132 0.91 -25.20 -9.28
N ASP A 133 -0.21 -24.65 -9.74
CA ASP A 133 -1.08 -25.28 -10.73
C ASP A 133 -0.74 -24.88 -12.20
N GLY A 134 0.41 -24.25 -12.41
CA GLY A 134 0.87 -23.77 -13.70
C GLY A 134 0.54 -22.31 -13.99
N ASP A 135 0.78 -21.89 -15.22
CA ASP A 135 0.57 -20.52 -15.66
C ASP A 135 -0.94 -20.28 -15.94
N ARG A 136 -1.45 -19.16 -15.44
CA ARG A 136 -2.85 -18.75 -15.67
C ARG A 136 -2.90 -17.30 -16.12
N ARG A 137 -3.72 -17.02 -17.11
CA ARG A 137 -4.08 -15.65 -17.50
C ARG A 137 -5.45 -15.31 -16.92
N ILE A 138 -5.50 -14.23 -16.13
CA ILE A 138 -6.67 -13.80 -15.37
C ILE A 138 -7.16 -12.49 -15.97
N PRO A 139 -8.33 -12.43 -16.61
CA PRO A 139 -8.94 -11.19 -17.02
C PRO A 139 -9.26 -10.34 -15.77
N ALA A 140 -8.66 -9.16 -15.66
CA ALA A 140 -8.86 -8.22 -14.57
C ALA A 140 -8.61 -6.81 -15.06
N ARG A 141 -9.59 -5.92 -15.00
CA ARG A 141 -9.44 -4.52 -15.37
C ARG A 141 -8.72 -3.74 -14.27
N THR A 142 -8.85 -4.15 -13.00
CA THR A 142 -8.15 -3.52 -11.86
C THR A 142 -6.99 -4.40 -11.40
N ARG A 143 -5.76 -3.91 -11.58
CA ARG A 143 -4.52 -4.60 -11.21
C ARG A 143 -3.66 -3.65 -10.39
N ILE A 144 -3.41 -4.02 -9.14
CA ILE A 144 -2.75 -3.19 -8.14
C ILE A 144 -1.41 -3.80 -7.77
N TRP A 145 -0.34 -3.06 -8.02
CA TRP A 145 1.00 -3.51 -7.66
C TRP A 145 1.38 -3.03 -6.26
N ALA A 146 1.33 -3.93 -5.29
CA ALA A 146 1.73 -3.71 -3.90
C ALA A 146 3.03 -4.47 -3.52
N ALA A 147 3.69 -5.12 -4.51
CA ALA A 147 4.90 -5.90 -4.32
C ALA A 147 6.15 -5.02 -4.51
N GLY A 148 6.60 -4.43 -3.42
CA GLY A 148 7.82 -3.63 -3.38
C GLY A 148 7.63 -2.16 -3.79
N VAL A 149 8.50 -1.32 -3.24
CA VAL A 149 8.53 0.12 -3.48
C VAL A 149 9.85 0.46 -4.18
N ARG A 150 9.80 1.23 -5.26
CA ARG A 150 11.00 1.83 -5.85
C ARG A 150 11.33 3.14 -5.12
N ALA A 151 12.61 3.41 -4.96
CA ALA A 151 13.08 4.67 -4.41
C ALA A 151 12.62 5.87 -5.25
N SER A 152 12.61 7.06 -4.63
CA SER A 152 12.36 8.31 -5.35
C SER A 152 13.38 8.51 -6.47
N PRO A 153 13.02 9.10 -7.62
CA PRO A 153 13.97 9.48 -8.65
C PRO A 153 15.13 10.35 -8.14
N LEU A 154 14.90 11.10 -7.06
CA LEU A 154 15.92 11.88 -6.38
C LEU A 154 17.10 11.02 -5.89
N ALA A 155 16.87 9.75 -5.51
CA ALA A 155 17.95 8.85 -5.13
C ALA A 155 18.91 8.57 -6.29
N ALA A 156 18.39 8.38 -7.51
CA ALA A 156 19.20 8.20 -8.71
C ALA A 156 19.99 9.48 -9.05
N MET A 157 19.36 10.65 -8.96
CA MET A 157 20.02 11.94 -9.18
C MET A 157 21.16 12.17 -8.18
N LEU A 158 20.94 11.84 -6.91
CA LEU A 158 22.00 11.93 -5.89
C LEU A 158 23.13 10.95 -6.16
N ALA A 159 22.80 9.71 -6.53
CA ALA A 159 23.80 8.70 -6.87
C ALA A 159 24.66 9.13 -8.06
N GLU A 160 24.05 9.69 -9.11
CA GLU A 160 24.76 10.22 -10.28
C GLU A 160 25.67 11.40 -9.92
N ALA A 161 25.16 12.37 -9.12
CA ALA A 161 25.89 13.57 -8.75
C ALA A 161 27.08 13.30 -7.79
N THR A 162 27.01 12.23 -6.98
CA THR A 162 27.98 11.94 -5.93
C THR A 162 28.83 10.70 -6.18
N GLY A 163 28.50 9.89 -7.19
CA GLY A 163 29.11 8.58 -7.40
C GLY A 163 28.70 7.51 -6.38
N ALA A 164 27.70 7.77 -5.54
CA ALA A 164 27.21 6.79 -4.57
C ALA A 164 26.51 5.62 -5.26
N GLY A 165 26.67 4.40 -4.73
CA GLY A 165 26.00 3.21 -5.25
C GLY A 165 24.49 3.19 -4.98
N THR A 166 23.74 2.50 -5.86
CA THR A 166 22.32 2.21 -5.62
C THR A 166 22.05 0.70 -5.54
N ASP A 167 21.01 0.31 -4.83
CA ASP A 167 20.55 -1.09 -4.84
C ASP A 167 19.51 -1.36 -5.96
N GLN A 168 19.00 -2.60 -6.03
CA GLN A 168 18.02 -3.00 -7.04
C GLN A 168 16.67 -2.25 -6.93
N ALA A 169 16.34 -1.72 -5.75
CA ALA A 169 15.17 -0.87 -5.53
C ALA A 169 15.41 0.60 -5.90
N GLY A 170 16.65 0.95 -6.29
CA GLY A 170 17.09 2.31 -6.63
C GLY A 170 17.39 3.18 -5.40
N ARG A 171 17.56 2.58 -4.21
CA ARG A 171 17.89 3.30 -2.97
C ARG A 171 19.39 3.65 -2.97
N VAL A 172 19.71 4.89 -2.68
CA VAL A 172 21.11 5.37 -2.60
C VAL A 172 21.77 4.90 -1.31
N ALA A 173 22.99 4.41 -1.41
CA ALA A 173 23.78 4.00 -0.23
C ALA A 173 24.23 5.22 0.56
N VAL A 174 24.02 5.19 1.88
CA VAL A 174 24.48 6.21 2.82
C VAL A 174 25.37 5.62 3.89
N LEU A 175 26.20 6.48 4.52
CA LEU A 175 27.04 6.13 5.64
C LEU A 175 26.20 6.00 6.93
N PRO A 176 26.77 5.41 8.01
CA PRO A 176 26.07 5.25 9.29
C PRO A 176 25.60 6.56 9.97
N ASP A 177 26.06 7.71 9.48
CA ASP A 177 25.59 9.04 9.92
C ASP A 177 24.55 9.64 8.95
N CYS A 178 24.01 8.84 8.02
CA CYS A 178 23.07 9.22 6.96
C CYS A 178 23.67 10.21 5.94
N SER A 179 24.98 10.46 5.92
CA SER A 179 25.61 11.26 4.87
C SER A 179 25.94 10.43 3.64
N LEU A 180 26.11 11.08 2.51
CA LEU A 180 26.59 10.43 1.28
C LEU A 180 28.11 10.19 1.33
N PRO A 181 28.59 9.06 0.81
CA PRO A 181 30.02 8.78 0.70
C PRO A 181 30.77 9.90 -0.04
N GLY A 182 31.80 10.47 0.58
CA GLY A 182 32.56 11.58 0.02
C GLY A 182 31.93 12.97 0.18
N HIS A 183 30.69 13.04 0.67
CA HIS A 183 29.92 14.28 0.83
C HIS A 183 29.32 14.38 2.25
N PRO A 184 30.14 14.66 3.28
CA PRO A 184 29.69 14.69 4.68
C PRO A 184 28.67 15.80 4.99
N GLU A 185 28.53 16.77 4.11
CA GLU A 185 27.54 17.87 4.17
C GLU A 185 26.18 17.51 3.55
N VAL A 186 26.10 16.40 2.78
CA VAL A 186 24.85 15.97 2.11
C VAL A 186 24.29 14.77 2.82
N PHE A 187 23.04 14.89 3.27
CA PHE A 187 22.30 13.82 3.97
C PHE A 187 21.12 13.34 3.15
N ALA A 188 20.90 12.04 3.15
CA ALA A 188 19.70 11.43 2.61
C ALA A 188 19.11 10.46 3.65
N ILE A 189 17.77 10.37 3.73
CA ILE A 189 17.05 9.61 4.75
C ILE A 189 15.75 8.99 4.18
N GLY A 190 15.19 8.04 4.89
CA GLY A 190 13.89 7.43 4.60
C GLY A 190 13.96 6.42 3.46
N ASP A 191 12.81 6.22 2.79
CA ASP A 191 12.61 5.16 1.80
C ASP A 191 13.53 5.25 0.57
N MET A 192 14.21 6.38 0.37
CA MET A 192 15.14 6.58 -0.74
C MET A 192 16.56 6.11 -0.46
N VAL A 193 16.87 5.71 0.78
CA VAL A 193 18.21 5.31 1.17
C VAL A 193 18.32 3.83 1.52
N ARG A 194 19.51 3.27 1.33
CA ARG A 194 19.92 1.97 1.84
C ARG A 194 20.90 2.17 3.01
N LEU A 195 20.42 1.89 4.22
CA LEU A 195 21.23 1.90 5.44
C LEU A 195 20.96 0.61 6.21
N ASN A 196 21.97 -0.26 6.33
CA ASN A 196 21.92 -1.52 7.11
C ASN A 196 20.67 -2.38 6.81
N ASP A 197 20.20 -2.45 5.57
CA ASP A 197 19.02 -3.19 5.13
C ASP A 197 17.73 -2.89 5.92
N LEU A 198 17.59 -1.67 6.42
CA LEU A 198 16.38 -1.23 7.11
C LEU A 198 15.14 -1.32 6.21
N PRO A 199 13.99 -1.68 6.78
CA PRO A 199 12.75 -1.75 6.02
C PRO A 199 12.30 -0.35 5.59
N GLY A 200 11.69 -0.25 4.39
CA GLY A 200 11.07 0.98 3.88
C GLY A 200 9.72 1.23 4.54
N VAL A 201 9.75 1.63 5.81
CA VAL A 201 8.57 1.98 6.62
C VAL A 201 8.81 3.32 7.32
N ALA A 202 7.76 3.96 7.81
CA ALA A 202 7.84 5.30 8.39
C ALA A 202 8.80 5.43 9.58
N GLN A 203 8.99 4.37 10.36
CA GLN A 203 9.78 4.44 11.60
C GLN A 203 11.28 4.69 11.37
N PRO A 204 12.00 4.02 10.47
CA PRO A 204 13.37 4.41 10.11
C PRO A 204 13.45 5.87 9.67
N ALA A 205 12.60 6.31 8.75
CA ALA A 205 12.61 7.68 8.23
C ALA A 205 12.45 8.74 9.34
N ILE A 206 11.53 8.54 10.29
CA ILE A 206 11.31 9.45 11.43
C ILE A 206 12.53 9.48 12.35
N GLN A 207 13.14 8.32 12.62
CA GLN A 207 14.30 8.21 13.49
C GLN A 207 15.57 8.79 12.84
N GLU A 208 15.78 8.52 11.56
CA GLU A 208 16.86 9.10 10.76
C GLU A 208 16.75 10.62 10.70
N GLY A 209 15.55 11.17 10.42
CA GLY A 209 15.32 12.61 10.40
C GLY A 209 15.60 13.27 11.75
N THR A 210 15.21 12.63 12.86
CA THR A 210 15.53 13.10 14.21
C THR A 210 17.03 13.07 14.48
N TYR A 211 17.71 12.02 14.04
CA TYR A 211 19.14 11.85 14.18
C TYR A 211 19.93 12.90 13.39
N VAL A 212 19.62 13.07 12.09
CA VAL A 212 20.28 14.04 11.20
C VAL A 212 20.06 15.47 11.72
N GLY A 213 18.84 15.81 12.14
CA GLY A 213 18.57 17.11 12.74
C GLY A 213 19.40 17.39 14.02
N ARG A 214 19.67 16.37 14.84
CA ARG A 214 20.59 16.48 15.99
C ARG A 214 22.04 16.62 15.52
N LEU A 215 22.47 15.82 14.55
CA LEU A 215 23.82 15.85 14.02
C LEU A 215 24.16 17.22 13.43
N ILE A 216 23.27 17.79 12.62
CA ILE A 216 23.45 19.14 12.06
C ILE A 216 23.59 20.18 13.17
N ARG A 217 22.73 20.14 14.19
CA ARG A 217 22.74 21.07 15.31
C ARG A 217 24.07 21.00 16.09
N THR A 218 24.57 19.79 16.38
CA THR A 218 25.85 19.64 17.09
C THR A 218 27.04 20.10 16.25
N ARG A 219 27.04 19.83 14.95
CA ARG A 219 28.07 20.32 14.02
C ARG A 219 28.12 21.86 13.98
N LEU A 220 26.97 22.51 13.86
CA LEU A 220 26.87 23.98 13.87
C LEU A 220 27.31 24.60 15.19
N ALA A 221 27.13 23.90 16.30
CA ALA A 221 27.61 24.33 17.63
C ALA A 221 29.08 24.01 17.89
N GLY A 222 29.82 23.45 16.95
CA GLY A 222 31.21 23.01 17.11
C GLY A 222 31.39 21.88 18.14
N GLN A 223 30.30 21.12 18.40
CA GLN A 223 30.30 20.02 19.38
C GLN A 223 30.55 18.67 18.69
N PRO A 224 31.06 17.68 19.42
CA PRO A 224 31.13 16.30 18.90
C PRO A 224 29.78 15.81 18.42
N GLY A 225 29.74 15.18 17.26
CA GLY A 225 28.54 14.58 16.72
C GLY A 225 28.01 13.41 17.56
N PRO A 226 26.73 13.04 17.43
CA PRO A 226 26.18 11.84 18.08
C PRO A 226 26.87 10.58 17.55
N ALA A 227 26.77 9.47 18.29
CA ALA A 227 27.17 8.15 17.80
C ALA A 227 26.43 7.82 16.48
N PRO A 228 26.97 6.90 15.64
CA PRO A 228 26.31 6.47 14.43
C PRO A 228 24.85 6.09 14.65
N PHE A 229 24.03 6.29 13.61
CA PHE A 229 22.60 5.99 13.68
C PHE A 229 22.35 4.51 14.00
N ALA A 230 21.49 4.27 14.96
CA ALA A 230 21.02 2.93 15.33
C ALA A 230 19.50 2.92 15.36
N TYR A 231 18.90 2.12 14.47
CA TYR A 231 17.45 1.95 14.41
C TYR A 231 16.94 1.21 15.63
N ARG A 232 15.84 1.68 16.19
CA ARG A 232 15.09 1.00 17.24
C ARG A 232 13.77 0.53 16.66
N ASP A 233 13.62 -0.77 16.49
CA ASP A 233 12.38 -1.34 16.03
C ASP A 233 11.27 -1.11 17.07
N LYS A 234 10.16 -0.54 16.62
CA LYS A 234 8.97 -0.30 17.45
C LYS A 234 7.83 -1.25 17.12
N GLY A 235 8.10 -2.20 16.23
CA GLY A 235 7.15 -3.18 15.77
C GLY A 235 6.44 -2.80 14.48
N SER A 236 5.52 -3.66 14.07
CA SER A 236 4.79 -3.56 12.80
C SER A 236 3.30 -3.73 13.04
N MET A 237 2.51 -3.09 12.18
CA MET A 237 1.05 -3.18 12.24
C MET A 237 0.44 -3.04 10.85
N ALA A 238 -0.70 -3.72 10.64
CA ALA A 238 -1.47 -3.63 9.40
C ALA A 238 -2.96 -3.80 9.69
N THR A 239 -3.80 -2.99 9.04
CA THR A 239 -5.26 -3.18 9.05
C THR A 239 -5.64 -4.25 8.04
N ILE A 240 -6.71 -5.00 8.34
CA ILE A 240 -7.23 -6.02 7.41
C ILE A 240 -8.60 -5.61 6.92
N GLY A 241 -9.32 -4.84 7.72
CA GLY A 241 -10.66 -4.34 7.44
C GLY A 241 -11.26 -3.67 8.67
N HIS A 242 -12.56 -3.37 8.63
CA HIS A 242 -13.25 -2.69 9.69
C HIS A 242 -13.08 -3.39 11.04
N LEU A 243 -12.58 -2.66 12.04
CA LEU A 243 -12.31 -3.16 13.39
C LEU A 243 -11.41 -4.41 13.44
N SER A 244 -10.59 -4.63 12.39
CA SER A 244 -9.69 -5.77 12.33
C SER A 244 -8.30 -5.33 11.87
N ALA A 245 -7.31 -5.54 12.74
CA ALA A 245 -5.90 -5.30 12.44
C ALA A 245 -5.02 -6.34 13.13
N VAL A 246 -3.79 -6.42 12.71
CA VAL A 246 -2.70 -7.12 13.39
C VAL A 246 -1.65 -6.11 13.83
N THR A 247 -1.18 -6.26 15.06
CA THR A 247 -0.17 -5.36 15.64
C THR A 247 0.85 -6.21 16.39
N ASP A 248 2.12 -6.07 16.02
CA ASP A 248 3.27 -6.60 16.74
C ASP A 248 4.06 -5.40 17.25
N ALA A 249 3.84 -5.02 18.51
CA ALA A 249 4.46 -3.84 19.08
C ALA A 249 4.70 -4.02 20.58
N PHE A 250 5.78 -3.45 21.06
CA PHE A 250 6.17 -3.49 22.48
C PHE A 250 6.30 -4.94 23.03
N GLY A 251 6.69 -5.89 22.16
CA GLY A 251 6.81 -7.32 22.52
C GLY A 251 5.46 -8.05 22.62
N MET A 252 4.34 -7.39 22.32
CA MET A 252 2.99 -7.94 22.42
C MET A 252 2.36 -8.04 21.02
N LYS A 253 1.51 -9.08 20.84
CA LYS A 253 0.84 -9.37 19.58
C LYS A 253 -0.67 -9.27 19.77
N PHE A 254 -1.27 -8.31 19.08
CA PHE A 254 -2.71 -8.06 19.11
C PHE A 254 -3.33 -8.38 17.76
N THR A 255 -4.59 -8.84 17.77
CA THR A 255 -5.38 -9.14 16.57
C THR A 255 -6.82 -8.63 16.73
N GLY A 256 -7.53 -8.44 15.61
CA GLY A 256 -8.94 -8.03 15.64
C GLY A 256 -9.12 -6.62 16.18
N VAL A 257 -10.14 -6.42 16.98
CA VAL A 257 -10.53 -5.12 17.57
C VAL A 257 -9.41 -4.54 18.43
N THR A 258 -8.76 -5.34 19.25
CA THR A 258 -7.65 -4.89 20.10
C THR A 258 -6.44 -4.46 19.26
N GLY A 259 -6.14 -5.21 18.19
CA GLY A 259 -5.12 -4.81 17.20
C GLY A 259 -5.47 -3.50 16.51
N TYR A 260 -6.72 -3.32 16.11
CA TYR A 260 -7.23 -2.12 15.46
C TYR A 260 -7.18 -0.89 16.39
N THR A 261 -7.57 -1.05 17.65
CA THR A 261 -7.48 0.03 18.65
C THR A 261 -6.03 0.46 18.88
N MET A 262 -5.12 -0.51 19.01
CA MET A 262 -3.69 -0.23 19.16
C MET A 262 -3.12 0.46 17.92
N TRP A 263 -3.49 -0.01 16.73
CA TRP A 263 -3.12 0.63 15.46
C TRP A 263 -3.59 2.09 15.42
N GLY A 264 -4.85 2.35 15.74
CA GLY A 264 -5.42 3.69 15.77
C GLY A 264 -4.73 4.60 16.78
N PHE A 265 -4.49 4.10 17.99
CA PHE A 265 -3.80 4.84 19.04
C PHE A 265 -2.39 5.28 18.60
N VAL A 266 -1.61 4.34 18.07
CA VAL A 266 -0.24 4.64 17.61
C VAL A 266 -0.26 5.65 16.47
N HIS A 267 -1.15 5.50 15.49
CA HIS A 267 -1.22 6.43 14.36
C HIS A 267 -1.60 7.85 14.80
N VAL A 268 -2.54 8.00 15.74
CA VAL A 268 -2.90 9.32 16.30
C VAL A 268 -1.72 9.93 17.05
N LEU A 269 -0.96 9.15 17.82
CA LEU A 269 0.21 9.66 18.54
C LEU A 269 1.29 10.23 17.61
N TYR A 270 1.50 9.59 16.45
CA TYR A 270 2.50 10.04 15.47
C TYR A 270 2.01 11.15 14.54
N LEU A 271 0.74 11.52 14.55
CA LEU A 271 0.25 12.68 13.81
C LEU A 271 0.87 13.97 14.36
N VAL A 272 1.35 14.80 13.43
CA VAL A 272 1.91 16.10 13.75
C VAL A 272 0.78 17.11 14.00
N GLY A 273 0.87 17.82 15.12
CA GLY A 273 -0.07 18.87 15.48
C GLY A 273 -1.33 18.39 16.22
N TRP A 274 -1.72 19.12 17.26
CA TRP A 274 -2.91 18.78 18.07
C TRP A 274 -4.20 18.83 17.26
N GLY A 275 -4.35 19.84 16.39
CA GLY A 275 -5.53 19.96 15.53
C GLY A 275 -5.75 18.73 14.66
N ASN A 276 -4.68 18.18 14.05
CA ASN A 276 -4.74 16.99 13.23
C ASN A 276 -5.13 15.74 14.05
N ARG A 277 -4.62 15.61 15.27
CA ARG A 277 -4.99 14.51 16.18
C ARG A 277 -6.47 14.54 16.54
N VAL A 278 -6.98 15.71 16.93
CA VAL A 278 -8.40 15.89 17.27
C VAL A 278 -9.28 15.62 16.04
N ALA A 279 -8.91 16.17 14.89
CA ALA A 279 -9.64 15.96 13.64
C ALA A 279 -9.67 14.47 13.24
N ALA A 280 -8.54 13.77 13.36
CA ALA A 280 -8.47 12.34 13.06
C ALA A 280 -9.36 11.51 14.00
N VAL A 281 -9.28 11.73 15.31
CA VAL A 281 -10.12 11.03 16.29
C VAL A 281 -11.61 11.29 16.02
N PHE A 282 -12.00 12.56 15.78
CA PHE A 282 -13.39 12.90 15.49
C PHE A 282 -13.88 12.25 14.19
N ASN A 283 -13.08 12.33 13.11
CA ASN A 283 -13.42 11.71 11.83
C ASN A 283 -13.52 10.18 11.92
N TRP A 284 -12.64 9.54 12.68
CA TRP A 284 -12.71 8.10 12.89
C TRP A 284 -13.90 7.69 13.75
N ALA A 285 -14.18 8.41 14.86
CA ALA A 285 -15.36 8.16 15.67
C ALA A 285 -16.64 8.29 14.84
N ARG A 286 -16.75 9.35 14.02
CA ARG A 286 -17.85 9.52 13.06
C ARG A 286 -17.91 8.39 12.06
N ALA A 287 -16.75 7.95 11.55
CA ALA A 287 -16.64 6.85 10.60
C ALA A 287 -17.15 5.53 11.18
N LEU A 288 -16.77 5.22 12.41
CA LEU A 288 -17.20 4.01 13.11
C LEU A 288 -18.68 4.01 13.46
N THR A 289 -19.24 5.19 13.75
CA THR A 289 -20.65 5.32 14.20
C THR A 289 -21.63 5.36 13.01
N PHE A 290 -21.26 6.00 11.90
CA PHE A 290 -22.13 6.27 10.76
C PHE A 290 -21.69 5.57 9.47
N SER A 291 -20.95 4.47 9.55
CA SER A 291 -20.34 3.82 8.37
C SER A 291 -21.36 3.28 7.35
N LYS A 292 -22.58 2.96 7.78
CA LYS A 292 -23.63 2.37 6.92
C LYS A 292 -24.31 3.35 5.96
N ASN A 293 -24.13 4.66 6.09
CA ASN A 293 -24.83 5.68 5.31
C ASN A 293 -23.88 6.68 4.63
N ARG A 294 -22.74 6.23 4.14
CA ARG A 294 -21.84 7.12 3.42
C ARG A 294 -22.15 7.11 1.93
N PRO A 295 -22.54 8.25 1.34
CA PRO A 295 -22.48 8.39 -0.11
C PRO A 295 -21.00 8.41 -0.52
N PHE A 296 -20.52 7.32 -1.10
CA PHE A 296 -19.17 7.26 -1.69
C PHE A 296 -19.19 7.87 -3.09
N ARG A 297 -19.41 9.17 -3.20
CA ARG A 297 -19.30 9.85 -4.47
C ARG A 297 -18.11 10.76 -4.48
N THR A 298 -17.10 10.38 -5.27
CA THR A 298 -16.35 11.34 -6.11
C THR A 298 -15.56 10.53 -7.13
N ILE A 299 -16.21 10.25 -8.25
CA ILE A 299 -15.48 10.05 -9.50
C ILE A 299 -15.11 11.46 -9.93
N THR A 300 -13.84 11.80 -9.99
CA THR A 300 -13.40 13.03 -10.64
C THR A 300 -13.62 12.85 -12.13
N TYR A 301 -14.47 13.66 -12.73
CA TYR A 301 -14.87 13.64 -14.16
C TYR A 301 -13.69 13.62 -15.14
N GLU A 302 -12.51 14.09 -14.74
CA GLU A 302 -11.30 14.09 -15.56
C GLU A 302 -10.80 12.69 -15.91
N HIS A 303 -10.87 11.72 -14.99
CA HIS A 303 -10.39 10.36 -15.22
C HIS A 303 -11.35 9.51 -16.06
N ALA A 304 -12.66 9.66 -15.85
CA ALA A 304 -13.65 9.00 -16.69
C ALA A 304 -13.56 9.48 -18.15
N ARG A 305 -13.14 10.70 -18.37
CA ARG A 305 -12.97 11.28 -19.71
C ARG A 305 -11.71 10.75 -20.41
N ASP A 306 -10.64 10.53 -19.69
CA ASP A 306 -9.41 9.96 -20.24
C ASP A 306 -9.54 8.46 -20.54
N GLU A 307 -10.21 7.69 -19.70
CA GLU A 307 -10.52 6.29 -19.97
C GLU A 307 -11.51 6.13 -21.15
N LEU A 308 -12.52 6.98 -21.28
CA LEU A 308 -13.44 6.98 -22.42
C LEU A 308 -12.76 7.43 -23.71
N ALA A 309 -11.78 8.33 -23.64
CA ALA A 309 -11.00 8.76 -24.80
C ALA A 309 -10.04 7.65 -25.30
N GLU A 310 -9.47 6.84 -24.39
CA GLU A 310 -8.64 5.70 -24.75
C GLU A 310 -9.44 4.57 -25.43
N HIS A 311 -10.71 4.36 -25.05
CA HIS A 311 -11.58 3.36 -25.68
C HIS A 311 -12.06 3.76 -27.10
N HIS A 312 -12.03 5.04 -27.44
CA HIS A 312 -12.41 5.51 -28.79
C HIS A 312 -11.24 5.57 -29.78
N HIS A 313 -10.03 5.16 -29.37
CA HIS A 313 -8.82 5.16 -30.21
C HIS A 313 -8.24 3.76 -30.45
N GLU A 314 -9.01 2.68 -30.29
CA GLU A 314 -8.65 1.40 -30.91
C GLU A 314 -9.12 1.44 -32.37
N PRO A 315 -8.22 1.52 -33.36
CA PRO A 315 -8.60 1.33 -34.75
C PRO A 315 -8.90 -0.15 -35.01
N ASP A 316 -9.93 -0.42 -35.79
CA ASP A 316 -10.32 -1.72 -36.38
C ASP A 316 -9.15 -2.49 -37.02
#